data_51d8c0115193d5a6ca53679ae0bf7d6b
#
_entry.id   51d8c0115193d5a6ca53679ae0bf7d6b
#
_cell.length_a   1.000
_cell.length_b   1.000
_cell.length_c   1.000
_cell.angle_alpha   90.00
_cell.angle_beta   90.00
_cell.angle_gamma   90.00
#
_symmetry.space_group_name_H-M   'P 1'
#
loop_
_entity.id
_entity.type
_entity.pdbx_description
1 polymer ?
#
loop_
_entity_poly.entity_id
_entity_poly.type
_entity_poly.pdbx_seq_one_letter_code
_entity_poly.pdbx_strand_id
1 'polypeptide(L)'
;VGSEMCIRDRRYVLCANAPETKDNDFTWKDFQARNNNELVAVLGNFVNRALVLTHKYFDGAVPACGALTDYDRETLRELSGAKEALENNIENYRFREALKEAMNIARLGNKYLADTEPWKLIKTDPERVKTILNIALQITANLSIAIEPFMPFSAKKIVGMLQAGPFGWEKLGSTDLLAAGHRIGEAVLLFEKIEDDVIQRQLDKLAATKAANASAEAA
;
A
#
# COMPACT_ATOMS: atom_id res chain seq x y z
N VAL A 1 -13.83 -21.29 -0.96
CA VAL A 1 -14.06 -20.30 0.09
C VAL A 1 -12.86 -19.37 0.11
N GLY A 2 -12.92 -18.26 -0.63
CA GLY A 2 -11.88 -17.24 -0.55
C GLY A 2 -12.08 -16.43 0.71
N SER A 3 -11.06 -16.37 1.58
CA SER A 3 -11.03 -15.35 2.62
C SER A 3 -11.08 -13.96 1.98
N GLU A 4 -11.52 -12.93 2.70
CA GLU A 4 -11.50 -11.54 2.23
C GLU A 4 -10.11 -11.12 1.70
N MET A 5 -9.05 -11.71 2.25
CA MET A 5 -7.67 -11.59 1.77
C MET A 5 -7.50 -11.97 0.30
N CYS A 6 -8.05 -13.10 -0.13
CA CYS A 6 -7.96 -13.53 -1.54
C CYS A 6 -8.69 -12.61 -2.51
N ILE A 7 -9.80 -12.00 -2.12
CA ILE A 7 -10.55 -11.06 -2.96
C ILE A 7 -9.75 -9.76 -3.14
N ARG A 8 -9.16 -9.26 -2.07
CA ARG A 8 -8.35 -8.03 -2.04
C ARG A 8 -7.13 -8.12 -2.96
N ASP A 9 -6.38 -9.22 -2.83
CA ASP A 9 -5.15 -9.43 -3.59
C ASP A 9 -5.45 -9.67 -5.08
N ARG A 10 -6.57 -10.36 -5.38
CA ARG A 10 -7.07 -10.54 -6.75
C ARG A 10 -7.45 -9.22 -7.41
N ARG A 11 -8.11 -8.30 -6.69
CA ARG A 11 -8.45 -6.97 -7.23
C ARG A 11 -7.20 -6.23 -7.69
N TYR A 12 -6.14 -6.24 -6.88
CA TYR A 12 -4.86 -5.64 -7.25
C TYR A 12 -4.32 -6.22 -8.56
N VAL A 13 -4.20 -7.55 -8.63
CA VAL A 13 -3.62 -8.22 -9.80
C VAL A 13 -4.49 -8.02 -11.05
N LEU A 14 -5.82 -8.07 -10.91
CA LEU A 14 -6.73 -7.81 -12.03
C LEU A 14 -6.62 -6.37 -12.54
N CYS A 15 -6.51 -5.38 -11.66
CA CYS A 15 -6.29 -3.99 -12.07
C CYS A 15 -4.90 -3.80 -12.69
N ALA A 16 -3.85 -4.41 -12.12
CA ALA A 16 -2.49 -4.32 -12.63
C ALA A 16 -2.33 -4.99 -14.01
N ASN A 17 -3.18 -5.96 -14.31
CA ASN A 17 -3.20 -6.72 -15.57
C ASN A 17 -4.44 -6.40 -16.44
N ALA A 18 -5.12 -5.28 -16.18
CA ALA A 18 -6.29 -4.90 -16.97
C ALA A 18 -5.97 -4.89 -18.49
N PRO A 19 -6.80 -5.52 -19.33
CA PRO A 19 -6.55 -5.62 -20.79
C PRO A 19 -6.92 -4.32 -21.51
N GLU A 20 -6.23 -3.22 -21.18
CA GLU A 20 -6.54 -1.88 -21.71
C GLU A 20 -6.14 -1.69 -23.16
N THR A 21 -5.04 -2.32 -23.60
CA THR A 21 -4.49 -2.15 -24.96
C THR A 21 -4.23 -3.46 -25.68
N LYS A 22 -4.19 -4.56 -24.96
CA LYS A 22 -3.97 -5.92 -25.50
C LYS A 22 -4.43 -6.95 -24.50
N ASP A 23 -4.73 -8.14 -24.97
CA ASP A 23 -5.10 -9.29 -24.13
C ASP A 23 -4.02 -9.59 -23.10
N ASN A 24 -4.45 -10.07 -21.95
CA ASN A 24 -3.56 -10.41 -20.85
C ASN A 24 -4.05 -11.71 -20.18
N ASP A 25 -3.14 -12.64 -19.98
CA ASP A 25 -3.43 -13.92 -19.33
C ASP A 25 -3.17 -13.85 -17.83
N PHE A 26 -4.08 -14.45 -17.07
CA PHE A 26 -3.89 -14.64 -15.64
C PHE A 26 -3.06 -15.90 -15.39
N THR A 27 -1.98 -15.76 -14.63
CA THR A 27 -1.24 -16.91 -14.10
C THR A 27 -1.10 -16.82 -12.58
N TRP A 28 -1.16 -17.96 -11.90
CA TRP A 28 -0.94 -18.02 -10.46
C TRP A 28 0.45 -17.55 -10.05
N LYS A 29 1.44 -17.75 -10.92
CA LYS A 29 2.82 -17.34 -10.68
C LYS A 29 2.97 -15.82 -10.75
N ASP A 30 2.31 -15.15 -11.69
CA ASP A 30 2.27 -13.67 -11.74
C ASP A 30 1.51 -13.10 -10.53
N PHE A 31 0.40 -13.72 -10.16
CA PHE A 31 -0.35 -13.37 -8.95
C PHE A 31 0.53 -13.42 -7.69
N GLN A 32 1.26 -14.52 -7.48
CA GLN A 32 2.19 -14.66 -6.36
C GLN A 32 3.29 -13.60 -6.40
N ALA A 33 3.91 -13.40 -7.57
CA ALA A 33 4.99 -12.43 -7.73
C ALA A 33 4.52 -11.01 -7.41
N ARG A 34 3.37 -10.59 -7.90
CA ARG A 34 2.80 -9.27 -7.61
C ARG A 34 2.42 -9.11 -6.14
N ASN A 35 1.77 -10.11 -5.54
CA ASN A 35 1.47 -10.06 -4.12
C ASN A 35 2.75 -9.90 -3.29
N ASN A 36 3.75 -10.75 -3.52
CA ASN A 36 4.95 -10.79 -2.68
C ASN A 36 5.86 -9.58 -2.90
N ASN A 37 6.06 -9.15 -4.15
CA ASN A 37 7.02 -8.10 -4.48
C ASN A 37 6.43 -6.69 -4.46
N GLU A 38 5.12 -6.55 -4.62
CA GLU A 38 4.47 -5.24 -4.66
C GLU A 38 3.63 -4.99 -3.40
N LEU A 39 2.67 -5.87 -3.08
CA LEU A 39 1.80 -5.66 -1.92
C LEU A 39 2.54 -5.87 -0.61
N VAL A 40 3.24 -6.99 -0.44
CA VAL A 40 3.98 -7.27 0.81
C VAL A 40 5.24 -6.42 0.91
N ALA A 41 6.12 -6.47 -0.09
CA ALA A 41 7.44 -5.86 -0.01
C ALA A 41 7.44 -4.33 -0.16
N VAL A 42 6.43 -3.74 -0.82
CA VAL A 42 6.37 -2.28 -1.01
C VAL A 42 5.31 -1.67 -0.11
N LEU A 43 4.02 -1.94 -0.37
CA LEU A 43 2.92 -1.28 0.33
C LEU A 43 2.86 -1.68 1.80
N GLY A 44 2.79 -2.97 2.08
CA GLY A 44 2.71 -3.51 3.45
C GLY A 44 3.95 -3.17 4.27
N ASN A 45 5.14 -3.28 3.67
CA ASN A 45 6.39 -2.95 4.33
C ASN A 45 6.45 -1.48 4.76
N PHE A 46 6.08 -0.54 3.87
CA PHE A 46 6.09 0.88 4.19
C PHE A 46 5.13 1.21 5.35
N VAL A 47 3.86 0.80 5.23
CA VAL A 47 2.84 1.07 6.26
C VAL A 47 3.26 0.47 7.60
N ASN A 48 3.69 -0.78 7.62
CA ASN A 48 4.15 -1.43 8.84
C ASN A 48 5.32 -0.70 9.49
N ARG A 49 6.33 -0.29 8.70
CA ARG A 49 7.49 0.44 9.22
C ARG A 49 7.12 1.80 9.80
N ALA A 50 6.27 2.57 9.12
CA ALA A 50 5.82 3.87 9.61
C ALA A 50 5.12 3.75 10.98
N LEU A 51 4.19 2.80 11.11
CA LEU A 51 3.43 2.56 12.35
C LEU A 51 4.32 1.98 13.46
N VAL A 52 5.09 0.93 13.17
CA VAL A 52 5.95 0.27 14.17
C VAL A 52 7.02 1.22 14.73
N LEU A 53 7.65 2.05 13.88
CA LEU A 53 8.63 3.02 14.34
C LEU A 53 7.99 4.13 15.20
N THR A 54 6.76 4.55 14.85
CA THR A 54 6.02 5.52 15.65
C THR A 54 5.65 4.96 17.03
N HIS A 55 5.18 3.72 17.09
CA HIS A 55 4.94 3.05 18.37
C HIS A 55 6.22 2.91 19.19
N LYS A 56 7.30 2.48 18.56
CA LYS A 56 8.56 2.22 19.23
C LYS A 56 9.21 3.48 19.83
N TYR A 57 9.11 4.62 19.14
CA TYR A 57 9.84 5.83 19.53
C TYR A 57 8.96 6.89 20.17
N PHE A 58 7.66 6.90 19.88
CA PHE A 58 6.74 7.94 20.33
C PHE A 58 5.43 7.36 20.90
N ASP A 59 5.46 6.12 21.36
CA ASP A 59 4.31 5.46 22.03
C ASP A 59 3.00 5.59 21.23
N GLY A 60 3.08 5.48 19.90
CA GLY A 60 1.93 5.56 19.01
C GLY A 60 1.30 6.96 18.88
N ALA A 61 1.95 8.00 19.37
CA ALA A 61 1.51 9.37 19.12
C ALA A 61 2.18 9.95 17.87
N VAL A 62 1.41 10.58 17.00
CA VAL A 62 1.92 11.31 15.83
C VAL A 62 2.84 12.43 16.30
N PRO A 63 4.14 12.42 15.95
CA PRO A 63 5.07 13.44 16.42
C PRO A 63 4.76 14.80 15.78
N ALA A 64 5.13 15.89 16.44
CA ALA A 64 5.08 17.21 15.83
C ALA A 64 6.09 17.30 14.67
N CYS A 65 5.70 17.93 13.58
CA CYS A 65 6.60 18.24 12.48
C CYS A 65 7.45 19.45 12.87
N GLY A 66 8.77 19.30 12.86
CA GLY A 66 9.74 20.37 13.10
C GLY A 66 10.20 21.04 11.81
N ALA A 67 11.43 21.56 11.81
CA ALA A 67 12.02 22.19 10.65
C ALA A 67 12.21 21.18 9.50
N LEU A 68 11.75 21.55 8.31
CA LEU A 68 11.87 20.74 7.10
C LEU A 68 13.22 20.97 6.42
N THR A 69 13.86 19.90 6.01
CA THR A 69 15.00 19.95 5.08
C THR A 69 14.51 20.12 3.64
N ASP A 70 15.44 20.36 2.71
CA ASP A 70 15.07 20.44 1.28
C ASP A 70 14.56 19.10 0.75
N TYR A 71 15.12 17.99 1.24
CA TYR A 71 14.65 16.65 0.92
C TYR A 71 13.22 16.37 1.41
N ASP A 72 12.86 16.86 2.59
CA ASP A 72 11.49 16.76 3.10
C ASP A 72 10.52 17.54 2.22
N ARG A 73 10.89 18.77 1.86
CA ARG A 73 10.09 19.63 0.99
C ARG A 73 9.89 19.02 -0.40
N GLU A 74 10.92 18.38 -0.94
CA GLU A 74 10.82 17.66 -2.21
C GLU A 74 9.89 16.45 -2.10
N THR A 75 10.05 15.64 -1.06
CA THR A 75 9.18 14.49 -0.78
C THR A 75 7.70 14.88 -0.66
N LEU A 76 7.42 15.95 0.10
CA LEU A 76 6.06 16.47 0.26
C LEU A 76 5.50 17.06 -1.03
N ARG A 77 6.33 17.67 -1.87
CA ARG A 77 5.92 18.17 -3.19
C ARG A 77 5.57 17.02 -4.13
N GLU A 78 6.36 15.96 -4.14
CA GLU A 78 6.08 14.74 -4.92
C GLU A 78 4.76 14.10 -4.47
N LEU A 79 4.53 13.99 -3.16
CA LEU A 79 3.28 13.52 -2.60
C LEU A 79 2.08 14.38 -3.04
N SER A 80 2.20 15.70 -2.98
CA SER A 80 1.12 16.63 -3.37
C SER A 80 0.79 16.54 -4.86
N GLY A 81 1.76 16.23 -5.72
CA GLY A 81 1.55 16.02 -7.16
C GLY A 81 0.86 14.71 -7.52
N ALA A 82 0.83 13.75 -6.62
CA ALA A 82 0.26 12.42 -6.91
C ALA A 82 -1.23 12.45 -7.25
N LYS A 83 -1.99 13.40 -6.70
CA LYS A 83 -3.43 13.55 -6.95
C LYS A 83 -3.73 13.78 -8.42
N GLU A 84 -3.09 14.77 -9.04
CA GLU A 84 -3.31 15.11 -10.44
C GLU A 84 -2.98 13.94 -11.38
N ALA A 85 -1.88 13.24 -11.11
CA ALA A 85 -1.48 12.08 -11.89
C ALA A 85 -2.51 10.93 -11.78
N LEU A 86 -3.03 10.67 -10.58
CA LEU A 86 -4.05 9.67 -10.33
C LEU A 86 -5.37 10.02 -11.01
N GLU A 87 -5.87 11.24 -10.82
CA GLU A 87 -7.12 11.73 -11.42
C GLU A 87 -7.06 11.63 -12.94
N ASN A 88 -6.01 12.17 -13.55
CA ASN A 88 -5.84 12.13 -15.01
C ASN A 88 -5.83 10.70 -15.56
N ASN A 89 -5.22 9.75 -14.87
CA ASN A 89 -5.20 8.37 -15.32
C ASN A 89 -6.57 7.68 -15.14
N ILE A 90 -7.27 7.92 -14.02
CA ILE A 90 -8.60 7.33 -13.77
C ILE A 90 -9.63 7.89 -14.77
N GLU A 91 -9.66 9.20 -14.99
CA GLU A 91 -10.60 9.86 -15.91
C GLU A 91 -10.39 9.44 -17.37
N ASN A 92 -9.16 9.09 -17.74
CA ASN A 92 -8.83 8.55 -19.07
C ASN A 92 -8.90 7.02 -19.14
N TYR A 93 -9.49 6.34 -18.15
CA TYR A 93 -9.65 4.87 -18.09
C TYR A 93 -8.33 4.09 -18.15
N ARG A 94 -7.23 4.70 -17.71
CA ARG A 94 -5.89 4.08 -17.63
C ARG A 94 -5.66 3.53 -16.22
N PHE A 95 -6.40 2.52 -15.83
CA PHE A 95 -6.41 1.98 -14.46
C PHE A 95 -5.08 1.35 -14.06
N ARG A 96 -4.35 0.75 -14.98
CA ARG A 96 -3.01 0.20 -14.73
C ARG A 96 -2.02 1.30 -14.34
N GLU A 97 -2.00 2.41 -15.08
CA GLU A 97 -1.13 3.54 -14.76
C GLU A 97 -1.60 4.23 -13.47
N ALA A 98 -2.90 4.39 -13.25
CA ALA A 98 -3.43 4.93 -12.00
C ALA A 98 -3.02 4.08 -10.79
N LEU A 99 -3.12 2.77 -10.86
CA LEU A 99 -2.66 1.88 -9.80
C LEU A 99 -1.15 1.99 -9.56
N LYS A 100 -0.36 2.13 -10.62
CA LYS A 100 1.09 2.35 -10.53
C LYS A 100 1.41 3.65 -9.81
N GLU A 101 0.68 4.74 -10.10
CA GLU A 101 0.83 6.01 -9.39
C GLU A 101 0.47 5.89 -7.90
N ALA A 102 -0.60 5.19 -7.56
CA ALA A 102 -0.93 4.90 -6.16
C ALA A 102 0.20 4.12 -5.45
N MET A 103 0.80 3.14 -6.12
CA MET A 103 1.93 2.38 -5.59
C MET A 103 3.23 3.20 -5.51
N ASN A 104 3.39 4.24 -6.33
CA ASN A 104 4.52 5.16 -6.26
C ASN A 104 4.53 5.94 -4.94
N ILE A 105 3.38 6.24 -4.34
CA ILE A 105 3.29 6.84 -2.99
C ILE A 105 3.92 5.91 -1.94
N ALA A 106 3.68 4.60 -2.02
CA ALA A 106 4.31 3.65 -1.11
C ALA A 106 5.83 3.51 -1.35
N ARG A 107 6.27 3.59 -2.62
CA ARG A 107 7.71 3.61 -2.97
C ARG A 107 8.38 4.87 -2.46
N LEU A 108 7.73 6.03 -2.61
CA LEU A 108 8.19 7.31 -2.06
C LEU A 108 8.42 7.20 -0.55
N GLY A 109 7.45 6.67 0.19
CA GLY A 109 7.56 6.48 1.63
C GLY A 109 8.68 5.51 2.03
N ASN A 110 8.83 4.38 1.33
CA ASN A 110 9.94 3.44 1.58
C ASN A 110 11.30 4.10 1.32
N LYS A 111 11.44 4.82 0.20
CA LYS A 111 12.66 5.54 -0.15
C LYS A 111 12.97 6.59 0.91
N TYR A 112 11.99 7.41 1.30
CA TYR A 112 12.15 8.43 2.31
C TYR A 112 12.64 7.86 3.65
N LEU A 113 12.05 6.77 4.14
CA LEU A 113 12.51 6.10 5.35
C LEU A 113 13.89 5.47 5.20
N ALA A 114 14.23 4.94 4.01
CA ALA A 114 15.54 4.36 3.76
C ALA A 114 16.65 5.41 3.72
N ASP A 115 16.40 6.54 3.07
CA ASP A 115 17.38 7.62 2.91
C ASP A 115 17.59 8.41 4.21
N THR A 116 16.54 8.55 5.03
CA THR A 116 16.59 9.30 6.30
C THR A 116 17.00 8.47 7.52
N GLU A 117 16.95 7.14 7.42
CA GLU A 117 17.38 6.17 8.43
C GLU A 117 16.99 6.53 9.91
N PRO A 118 15.71 6.77 10.23
CA PRO A 118 15.30 7.24 11.56
C PRO A 118 15.75 6.32 12.71
N TRP A 119 15.92 5.02 12.45
CA TRP A 119 16.42 4.04 13.43
C TRP A 119 17.90 4.28 13.83
N LYS A 120 18.68 4.96 12.99
CA LYS A 120 20.04 5.40 13.34
C LYS A 120 20.02 6.73 14.06
N LEU A 121 19.18 7.66 13.64
CA LEU A 121 19.13 9.03 14.15
C LEU A 121 18.49 9.13 15.53
N ILE A 122 17.64 8.21 15.94
CA ILE A 122 16.86 8.34 17.20
C ILE A 122 17.71 8.60 18.46
N LYS A 123 18.95 8.14 18.47
CA LYS A 123 19.88 8.32 19.62
C LYS A 123 20.63 9.65 19.58
N THR A 124 20.79 10.24 18.39
CA THR A 124 21.62 11.44 18.18
C THR A 124 20.79 12.69 17.90
N ASP A 125 19.67 12.53 17.20
CA ASP A 125 18.78 13.64 16.83
C ASP A 125 17.30 13.18 16.87
N PRO A 126 16.70 13.03 18.05
CA PRO A 126 15.30 12.62 18.18
C PRO A 126 14.32 13.66 17.62
N GLU A 127 14.67 14.94 17.59
CA GLU A 127 13.80 15.99 17.01
C GLU A 127 13.69 15.82 15.49
N ARG A 128 14.77 15.46 14.82
CA ARG A 128 14.76 15.12 13.41
C ARG A 128 13.87 13.88 13.14
N VAL A 129 13.96 12.87 14.01
CA VAL A 129 13.13 11.66 13.88
C VAL A 129 11.64 11.96 14.04
N LYS A 130 11.23 12.92 14.86
CA LYS A 130 9.84 13.39 14.94
C LYS A 130 9.34 13.87 13.60
N THR A 131 10.10 14.73 12.93
CA THR A 131 9.74 15.24 11.59
C THR A 131 9.65 14.11 10.56
N ILE A 132 10.63 13.20 10.54
CA ILE A 132 10.65 12.07 9.61
C ILE A 132 9.41 11.18 9.78
N LEU A 133 9.07 10.81 11.01
CA LEU A 133 7.93 9.95 11.26
C LEU A 133 6.58 10.66 11.07
N ASN A 134 6.51 11.96 11.34
CA ASN A 134 5.33 12.75 10.97
C ASN A 134 5.08 12.65 9.47
N ILE A 135 6.08 12.94 8.64
CA ILE A 135 5.98 12.86 7.17
C ILE A 135 5.61 11.45 6.71
N ALA A 136 6.25 10.41 7.26
CA ALA A 136 5.92 9.02 6.93
C ALA A 136 4.45 8.67 7.24
N LEU A 137 3.90 9.18 8.34
CA LEU A 137 2.50 9.00 8.69
C LEU A 137 1.56 9.80 7.76
N GLN A 138 1.93 11.03 7.36
CA GLN A 138 1.16 11.77 6.34
C GLN A 138 1.15 11.02 5.00
N ILE A 139 2.27 10.45 4.57
CA ILE A 139 2.34 9.60 3.37
C ILE A 139 1.44 8.36 3.54
N THR A 140 1.43 7.73 4.73
CA THR A 140 0.57 6.57 5.01
C THR A 140 -0.92 6.92 4.93
N ALA A 141 -1.32 8.08 5.45
CA ALA A 141 -2.69 8.57 5.34
C ALA A 141 -3.09 8.84 3.88
N ASN A 142 -2.23 9.49 3.10
CA ASN A 142 -2.45 9.70 1.66
C ASN A 142 -2.54 8.38 0.89
N LEU A 143 -1.73 7.39 1.25
CA LEU A 143 -1.77 6.07 0.63
C LEU A 143 -3.13 5.40 0.83
N SER A 144 -3.78 5.57 2.00
CA SER A 144 -5.13 5.05 2.23
C SER A 144 -6.17 5.63 1.27
N ILE A 145 -6.04 6.90 0.88
CA ILE A 145 -6.91 7.54 -0.12
C ILE A 145 -6.59 7.01 -1.52
N ALA A 146 -5.32 7.03 -1.89
CA ALA A 146 -4.87 6.69 -3.24
C ALA A 146 -5.20 5.25 -3.65
N ILE A 147 -5.15 4.29 -2.70
CA ILE A 147 -5.43 2.87 -2.99
C ILE A 147 -6.91 2.50 -2.88
N GLU A 148 -7.76 3.36 -2.32
CA GLU A 148 -9.17 3.05 -2.07
C GLU A 148 -9.93 2.59 -3.31
N PRO A 149 -9.81 3.23 -4.49
CA PRO A 149 -10.51 2.80 -5.70
C PRO A 149 -10.15 1.36 -6.11
N PHE A 150 -8.94 0.92 -5.83
CA PHE A 150 -8.41 -0.39 -6.24
C PHE A 150 -8.54 -1.44 -5.14
N MET A 151 -8.24 -1.07 -3.90
CA MET A 151 -8.14 -1.97 -2.75
C MET A 151 -8.87 -1.39 -1.51
N PRO A 152 -10.21 -1.24 -1.54
CA PRO A 152 -10.97 -0.57 -0.49
C PRO A 152 -10.80 -1.23 0.89
N PHE A 153 -10.66 -2.55 0.95
CA PHE A 153 -10.45 -3.27 2.23
C PHE A 153 -9.09 -2.95 2.85
N SER A 154 -8.04 -2.81 2.04
CA SER A 154 -6.71 -2.42 2.51
C SER A 154 -6.69 -0.95 2.95
N ALA A 155 -7.34 -0.07 2.19
CA ALA A 155 -7.53 1.33 2.54
C ALA A 155 -8.23 1.47 3.91
N LYS A 156 -9.34 0.76 4.10
CA LYS A 156 -10.07 0.72 5.39
C LYS A 156 -9.20 0.21 6.54
N LYS A 157 -8.37 -0.82 6.31
CA LYS A 157 -7.43 -1.30 7.34
C LYS A 157 -6.38 -0.26 7.71
N ILE A 158 -5.81 0.47 6.73
CA ILE A 158 -4.87 1.55 7.01
C ILE A 158 -5.53 2.64 7.84
N VAL A 159 -6.72 3.11 7.45
CA VAL A 159 -7.51 4.10 8.20
C VAL A 159 -7.79 3.61 9.63
N GLY A 160 -8.14 2.34 9.80
CA GLY A 160 -8.34 1.73 11.12
C GLY A 160 -7.07 1.70 11.98
N MET A 161 -5.91 1.38 11.40
CA MET A 161 -4.62 1.43 12.10
C MET A 161 -4.20 2.87 12.43
N LEU A 162 -4.55 3.84 11.60
CA LEU A 162 -4.31 5.25 11.89
C LEU A 162 -5.29 5.81 12.92
N GLN A 163 -6.36 5.08 13.28
CA GLN A 163 -7.47 5.56 14.12
C GLN A 163 -8.03 6.91 13.66
N ALA A 164 -7.94 7.16 12.36
CA ALA A 164 -8.47 8.37 11.73
C ALA A 164 -9.83 8.07 11.08
N GLY A 165 -10.60 9.12 10.79
CA GLY A 165 -11.80 8.99 9.96
C GLY A 165 -11.43 8.68 8.51
N PRO A 166 -12.40 8.23 7.68
CA PRO A 166 -12.16 8.14 6.26
C PRO A 166 -11.83 9.53 5.71
N PHE A 167 -10.76 9.60 4.95
CA PHE A 167 -10.37 10.83 4.26
C PHE A 167 -11.06 10.89 2.90
N GLY A 168 -11.63 12.03 2.55
CA GLY A 168 -12.19 12.23 1.22
C GLY A 168 -11.10 12.36 0.16
N TRP A 169 -11.45 12.06 -1.08
CA TRP A 169 -10.53 12.13 -2.24
C TRP A 169 -9.91 13.52 -2.41
N GLU A 170 -10.64 14.58 -2.05
CA GLU A 170 -10.16 15.96 -2.09
C GLU A 170 -8.95 16.22 -1.21
N LYS A 171 -8.72 15.36 -0.20
CA LYS A 171 -7.60 15.43 0.73
C LYS A 171 -6.32 14.75 0.21
N LEU A 172 -6.39 14.04 -0.90
CA LEU A 172 -5.20 13.42 -1.49
C LEU A 172 -4.16 14.49 -1.84
N GLY A 173 -2.93 14.26 -1.42
CA GLY A 173 -1.83 15.22 -1.53
C GLY A 173 -1.67 16.17 -0.35
N SER A 174 -2.58 16.14 0.65
CA SER A 174 -2.46 16.97 1.86
C SER A 174 -1.34 16.46 2.76
N THR A 175 -0.67 17.39 3.43
CA THR A 175 0.48 17.10 4.30
C THR A 175 0.16 17.22 5.79
N ASP A 176 -1.12 17.41 6.14
CA ASP A 176 -1.63 17.67 7.48
C ASP A 176 -2.86 16.82 7.86
N LEU A 177 -2.97 15.63 7.28
CA LEU A 177 -4.09 14.70 7.53
C LEU A 177 -4.16 14.20 8.97
N LEU A 178 -3.02 14.05 9.61
CA LEU A 178 -2.88 13.60 11.00
C LEU A 178 -2.27 14.71 11.83
N ALA A 179 -3.00 15.16 12.84
CA ALA A 179 -2.53 16.19 13.76
C ALA A 179 -1.44 15.64 14.70
N ALA A 180 -0.51 16.51 15.13
CA ALA A 180 0.46 16.16 16.17
C ALA A 180 -0.27 15.76 17.46
N GLY A 181 0.20 14.71 18.14
CA GLY A 181 -0.42 14.14 19.33
C GLY A 181 -1.58 13.16 19.04
N HIS A 182 -2.06 13.04 17.80
CA HIS A 182 -3.04 12.03 17.45
C HIS A 182 -2.49 10.62 17.72
N ARG A 183 -3.31 9.77 18.32
CA ARG A 183 -2.90 8.39 18.67
C ARG A 183 -3.28 7.44 17.54
N ILE A 184 -2.30 6.67 17.08
CA ILE A 184 -2.53 5.59 16.11
C ILE A 184 -2.76 4.26 16.83
N GLY A 185 -3.48 3.35 16.18
CA GLY A 185 -3.74 1.99 16.65
C GLY A 185 -2.57 1.03 16.38
N GLU A 186 -2.74 -0.20 16.77
CA GLU A 186 -1.73 -1.26 16.57
C GLU A 186 -1.44 -1.49 15.09
N ALA A 187 -0.16 -1.74 14.78
CA ALA A 187 0.27 -2.13 13.46
C ALA A 187 -0.08 -3.60 13.20
N VAL A 188 -0.97 -3.86 12.25
CA VAL A 188 -1.29 -5.21 11.77
C VAL A 188 -0.79 -5.39 10.33
N LEU A 189 -0.32 -6.59 10.01
CA LEU A 189 0.10 -6.89 8.65
C LEU A 189 -1.06 -6.73 7.68
N LEU A 190 -0.86 -5.92 6.65
CA LEU A 190 -1.86 -5.72 5.59
C LEU A 190 -1.95 -6.94 4.67
N PHE A 191 -0.82 -7.54 4.37
CA PHE A 191 -0.69 -8.64 3.40
C PHE A 191 0.21 -9.73 3.96
N GLU A 192 -0.06 -10.96 3.53
CA GLU A 192 0.76 -12.12 3.84
C GLU A 192 1.45 -12.60 2.56
N LYS A 193 2.66 -13.12 2.74
CA LYS A 193 3.41 -13.72 1.64
C LYS A 193 2.71 -15.01 1.19
N ILE A 194 2.61 -15.20 -0.11
CA ILE A 194 2.09 -16.41 -0.71
C ILE A 194 3.26 -17.33 -1.00
N GLU A 195 3.28 -18.50 -0.37
CA GLU A 195 4.31 -19.51 -0.55
C GLU A 195 3.97 -20.44 -1.74
N ASP A 196 4.98 -21.14 -2.25
CA ASP A 196 4.86 -21.95 -3.46
C ASP A 196 3.85 -23.11 -3.32
N ASP A 197 3.71 -23.68 -2.12
CA ASP A 197 2.76 -24.75 -1.85
C ASP A 197 1.30 -24.29 -2.00
N VAL A 198 1.01 -23.02 -1.70
CA VAL A 198 -0.33 -22.42 -1.89
C VAL A 198 -0.66 -22.38 -3.39
N ILE A 199 0.33 -22.01 -4.21
CA ILE A 199 0.17 -21.97 -5.67
C ILE A 199 0.00 -23.39 -6.23
N GLN A 200 0.80 -24.34 -5.77
CA GLN A 200 0.70 -25.73 -6.21
C GLN A 200 -0.71 -26.31 -5.91
N ARG A 201 -1.25 -26.04 -4.72
CA ARG A 201 -2.63 -26.44 -4.38
C ARG A 201 -3.70 -25.87 -5.32
N GLN A 202 -3.51 -24.64 -5.84
CA GLN A 202 -4.44 -24.06 -6.82
C GLN A 202 -4.31 -24.72 -8.19
N LEU A 203 -3.09 -25.03 -8.62
CA LEU A 203 -2.83 -25.77 -9.87
C LEU A 203 -3.43 -27.17 -9.84
N ASP A 204 -3.28 -27.88 -8.72
CA ASP A 204 -3.84 -29.23 -8.54
C ASP A 204 -5.37 -29.22 -8.58
N LYS A 205 -6.01 -28.21 -7.93
CA LYS A 205 -7.47 -28.02 -8.02
C LYS A 205 -7.93 -27.75 -9.45
N LEU A 206 -7.21 -26.92 -10.18
CA LEU A 206 -7.52 -26.62 -11.57
C LEU A 206 -7.44 -27.87 -12.46
N ALA A 207 -6.38 -28.67 -12.28
CA ALA A 207 -6.19 -29.93 -12.98
C ALA A 207 -7.31 -30.94 -12.68
N ALA A 208 -7.69 -31.08 -11.41
CA ALA A 208 -8.78 -31.96 -11.00
C ALA A 208 -10.14 -31.52 -11.59
N THR A 209 -10.44 -30.22 -11.58
CA THR A 209 -11.67 -29.68 -12.18
C THR A 209 -11.70 -29.91 -13.68
N LYS A 210 -10.57 -29.70 -14.38
CA LYS A 210 -10.46 -29.95 -15.82
C LYS A 210 -10.71 -31.44 -16.17
N ALA A 211 -10.15 -32.36 -15.39
CA ALA A 211 -10.34 -33.78 -15.56
C ALA A 211 -11.81 -34.18 -15.34
N ALA A 212 -12.45 -33.65 -14.29
CA ALA A 212 -13.86 -33.93 -14.01
C ALA A 212 -14.80 -33.43 -15.15
N ASN A 213 -14.57 -32.23 -15.67
CA ASN A 213 -15.35 -31.67 -16.77
C ASN A 213 -15.18 -32.49 -18.05
N ALA A 214 -13.95 -32.89 -18.39
CA ALA A 214 -13.70 -33.75 -19.55
C ALA A 214 -14.40 -35.12 -19.44
N SER A 215 -14.48 -35.68 -18.23
CA SER A 215 -15.22 -36.93 -18.01
C SER A 215 -16.74 -36.75 -18.12
N ALA A 216 -17.27 -35.59 -17.75
CA ALA A 216 -18.70 -35.28 -17.87
C ALA A 216 -19.14 -34.98 -19.31
N GLU A 217 -18.23 -34.44 -20.15
CA GLU A 217 -18.51 -34.21 -21.59
C GLU A 217 -18.41 -35.50 -22.43
N ALA A 218 -17.73 -36.53 -21.91
CA ALA A 218 -17.56 -37.83 -22.60
C ALA A 218 -18.65 -38.86 -22.24
N ALA A 219 -19.54 -38.57 -21.30
CA ALA A 219 -20.63 -39.42 -20.81
C ALA A 219 -21.98 -38.96 -21.37
#